data_787defbabceb828dd3ef32db0bb56baa
#
_entry.id   787defbabceb828dd3ef32db0bb56baa
#
_cell.length_a   1.000
_cell.length_b   1.000
_cell.length_c   1.000
_cell.angle_alpha   90.00
_cell.angle_beta   90.00
_cell.angle_gamma   90.00
#
_symmetry.space_group_name_H-M   'P 1'
#
loop_
_entity.id
_entity.type
_entity.pdbx_description
1 polymer ?
#
loop_
_entity_poly.entity_id
_entity_poly.type
_entity_poly.pdbx_seq_one_letter_code
_entity_poly.pdbx_strand_id
1 'polypeptide(L)'
;SLRGVHVLVPRDFVRAAGFYNTIMKGDDPALIVECLNGYRQKEKLPKNLSEICVPLGVPETIREGNDITVVTYGSMCRIVMEAAAELEKVGISIEVIDVQSLL
;
A
#
# COMPACT_ATOMS: atom_id res chain seq x y z
N SER A 1 9.56 -17.70 8.44
CA SER A 1 8.50 -16.73 8.69
C SER A 1 8.58 -16.21 10.12
N LEU A 2 8.27 -14.94 10.31
CA LEU A 2 8.22 -14.31 11.63
C LEU A 2 6.85 -14.55 12.27
N ARG A 3 6.85 -14.91 13.57
CA ARG A 3 5.61 -15.06 14.34
C ARG A 3 5.50 -13.96 15.37
N GLY A 4 4.29 -13.47 15.60
CA GLY A 4 4.03 -12.41 16.57
C GLY A 4 4.52 -11.04 16.15
N VAL A 5 4.83 -10.86 14.86
CA VAL A 5 5.28 -9.58 14.30
C VAL A 5 4.46 -9.29 13.04
N HIS A 6 3.90 -8.09 12.97
CA HIS A 6 3.25 -7.64 11.74
C HIS A 6 4.31 -7.25 10.71
N VAL A 7 4.11 -7.63 9.46
CA VAL A 7 5.00 -7.25 8.35
C VAL A 7 4.20 -6.37 7.41
N LEU A 8 4.61 -5.11 7.31
CA LEU A 8 3.88 -4.07 6.60
C LEU A 8 4.75 -3.51 5.47
N VAL A 9 4.16 -3.36 4.29
CA VAL A 9 4.86 -2.85 3.11
C VAL A 9 4.03 -1.73 2.50
N PRO A 10 4.15 -0.49 3.02
CA PRO A 10 3.37 0.62 2.49
C PRO A 10 3.82 0.98 1.08
N ARG A 11 2.86 1.29 0.23
CA ARG A 11 3.12 1.67 -1.17
C ARG A 11 3.55 3.13 -1.33
N ASP A 12 3.19 3.98 -0.35
CA ASP A 12 3.49 5.40 -0.39
C ASP A 12 3.74 5.95 1.01
N PHE A 13 4.11 7.22 1.08
CA PHE A 13 4.44 7.87 2.35
C PHE A 13 3.21 8.01 3.26
N VAL A 14 2.05 8.30 2.70
CA VAL A 14 0.81 8.45 3.47
C VAL A 14 0.44 7.14 4.15
N ARG A 15 0.55 6.01 3.44
CA ARG A 15 0.28 4.67 4.01
C ARG A 15 1.33 4.31 5.04
N ALA A 16 2.59 4.69 4.83
CA ALA A 16 3.65 4.49 5.82
C ALA A 16 3.32 5.23 7.11
N ALA A 17 2.97 6.50 7.03
CA ALA A 17 2.57 7.30 8.19
C ALA A 17 1.35 6.70 8.88
N GLY A 18 0.35 6.24 8.11
CA GLY A 18 -0.84 5.60 8.65
C GLY A 18 -0.53 4.31 9.40
N PHE A 19 0.39 3.50 8.90
CA PHE A 19 0.85 2.29 9.60
C PHE A 19 1.61 2.64 10.88
N TYR A 20 2.52 3.61 10.84
CA TYR A 20 3.21 4.05 12.06
C TYR A 20 2.23 4.51 13.12
N ASN A 21 1.23 5.30 12.73
CA ASN A 21 0.20 5.77 13.67
C ASN A 21 -0.58 4.61 14.28
N THR A 22 -0.94 3.60 13.48
CA THR A 22 -1.64 2.42 13.95
C THR A 22 -0.79 1.59 14.91
N ILE A 23 0.47 1.36 14.57
CA ILE A 23 1.40 0.57 15.40
C ILE A 23 1.64 1.26 16.74
N MET A 24 1.79 2.58 16.74
CA MET A 24 2.03 3.34 17.97
C MET A 24 0.87 3.28 18.96
N LYS A 25 -0.33 2.99 18.47
CA LYS A 25 -1.53 2.83 19.32
C LYS A 25 -1.73 1.39 19.79
N GLY A 26 -1.02 0.45 19.20
CA GLY A 26 -1.12 -0.97 19.54
C GLY A 26 0.03 -1.44 20.41
N ASP A 27 -0.01 -2.72 20.78
CA ASP A 27 0.97 -3.35 21.67
C ASP A 27 1.87 -4.35 20.95
N ASP A 28 1.57 -4.69 19.70
CA ASP A 28 2.31 -5.69 18.95
C ASP A 28 3.49 -5.08 18.20
N PRO A 29 4.62 -5.81 18.11
CA PRO A 29 5.73 -5.35 17.29
C PRO A 29 5.44 -5.46 15.80
N ALA A 30 6.07 -4.62 15.00
CA ALA A 30 5.90 -4.63 13.56
C ALA A 30 7.21 -4.35 12.83
N LEU A 31 7.36 -4.95 11.66
CA LEU A 31 8.43 -4.67 10.72
C LEU A 31 7.83 -3.91 9.55
N ILE A 32 8.32 -2.71 9.28
CA ILE A 32 7.88 -1.92 8.14
C ILE A 32 8.99 -1.93 7.10
N VAL A 33 8.66 -2.43 5.90
CA VAL A 33 9.58 -2.46 4.77
C VAL A 33 9.38 -1.20 3.96
N GLU A 34 10.39 -0.34 3.92
CA GLU A 34 10.37 0.91 3.18
C GLU A 34 11.05 0.73 1.83
N CYS A 35 10.43 1.28 0.78
CA CYS A 35 11.01 1.24 -0.56
C CYS A 35 12.13 2.27 -0.67
N LEU A 36 13.34 1.80 -0.98
CA LEU A 36 14.51 2.69 -1.09
C LEU A 36 14.30 3.79 -2.13
N ASN A 37 13.75 3.46 -3.27
CA ASN A 37 13.46 4.43 -4.32
C ASN A 37 12.31 5.37 -3.97
N GLY A 38 11.48 5.00 -3.01
CA GLY A 38 10.37 5.80 -2.53
C GLY A 38 10.81 7.09 -1.85
N TYR A 39 12.00 7.12 -1.25
CA TYR A 39 12.53 8.32 -0.60
C TYR A 39 12.72 9.50 -1.56
N ARG A 40 12.83 9.23 -2.85
CA ARG A 40 13.03 10.26 -3.88
C ARG A 40 11.73 10.71 -4.53
N GLN A 41 10.61 10.06 -4.20
CA GLN A 41 9.32 10.44 -4.75
C GLN A 41 8.74 11.60 -3.98
N LYS A 42 8.17 12.55 -4.71
CA LYS A 42 7.48 13.69 -4.12
C LYS A 42 5.99 13.37 -4.01
N GLU A 43 5.44 13.59 -2.84
CA GLU A 43 4.02 13.39 -2.58
C GLU A 43 3.44 14.64 -1.92
N LYS A 44 2.17 14.88 -2.23
CA LYS A 44 1.42 15.90 -1.51
C LYS A 44 0.88 15.30 -0.22
N LEU A 45 1.36 15.79 0.91
CA LEU A 45 0.94 15.28 2.21
C LEU A 45 -0.36 15.96 2.66
N PRO A 46 -1.31 15.18 3.22
CA PRO A 46 -2.51 15.77 3.82
C PRO A 46 -2.17 16.51 5.10
N LYS A 47 -2.99 17.51 5.46
CA LYS A 47 -2.78 18.30 6.67
C LYS A 47 -2.97 17.48 7.94
N ASN A 48 -3.80 16.45 7.90
CA ASN A 48 -4.13 15.59 9.04
C ASN A 48 -3.29 14.32 9.11
N LEU A 49 -2.06 14.35 8.61
CA LEU A 49 -1.20 13.17 8.51
C LEU A 49 -1.06 12.40 9.82
N SER A 50 -0.97 13.12 10.95
CA SER A 50 -0.86 12.50 12.28
C SER A 50 -2.13 11.78 12.74
N GLU A 51 -3.26 12.03 12.11
CA GLU A 51 -4.55 11.43 12.45
C GLU A 51 -4.88 10.21 11.58
N ILE A 52 -4.16 10.03 10.47
CA ILE A 52 -4.42 8.94 9.54
C ILE A 52 -3.92 7.63 10.15
N CYS A 53 -4.80 6.63 10.19
CA CYS A 53 -4.45 5.27 10.59
C CYS A 53 -4.82 4.32 9.46
N VAL A 54 -3.90 3.41 9.14
CA VAL A 54 -4.16 2.32 8.19
C VAL A 54 -4.32 1.04 9.00
N PRO A 55 -5.47 0.34 8.88
CA PRO A 55 -5.70 -0.87 9.65
C PRO A 55 -4.76 -1.99 9.23
N LEU A 56 -4.31 -2.78 10.21
CA LEU A 56 -3.44 -3.93 9.99
C LEU A 56 -4.25 -5.11 9.44
N GLY A 57 -3.66 -5.86 8.52
CA GLY A 57 -4.28 -7.07 7.98
C GLY A 57 -5.41 -6.83 6.99
N VAL A 58 -5.61 -5.60 6.56
CA VAL A 58 -6.70 -5.24 5.65
C VAL A 58 -6.12 -4.80 4.30
N PRO A 59 -6.40 -5.54 3.22
CA PRO A 59 -6.00 -5.10 1.87
C PRO A 59 -6.85 -3.93 1.41
N GLU A 60 -6.32 -3.16 0.48
CA GLU A 60 -7.01 -2.00 -0.08
C GLU A 60 -7.15 -2.18 -1.60
N THR A 61 -8.36 -2.01 -2.11
CA THR A 61 -8.59 -1.93 -3.56
C THR A 61 -8.25 -0.52 -4.02
N ILE A 62 -7.15 -0.38 -4.74
CA ILE A 62 -6.67 0.93 -5.19
C ILE A 62 -7.10 1.29 -6.61
N ARG A 63 -7.64 0.33 -7.34
CA ARG A 63 -8.25 0.53 -8.65
C ARG A 63 -9.32 -0.53 -8.86
N GLU A 64 -10.50 -0.10 -9.29
CA GLU A 64 -11.57 -1.03 -9.63
C GLU A 64 -11.48 -1.44 -11.11
N GLY A 65 -11.86 -2.66 -11.42
CA GLY A 65 -11.89 -3.19 -12.78
C GLY A 65 -12.63 -4.50 -12.87
N ASN A 66 -12.96 -4.93 -14.08
CA ASN A 66 -13.86 -6.05 -14.33
C ASN A 66 -13.23 -7.24 -15.06
N ASP A 67 -12.07 -7.07 -15.66
CA ASP A 67 -11.49 -8.12 -16.51
C ASP A 67 -10.44 -8.95 -15.80
N ILE A 68 -9.51 -8.32 -15.12
CA ILE A 68 -8.40 -8.98 -14.44
C ILE A 68 -8.19 -8.33 -13.07
N THR A 69 -7.94 -9.16 -12.06
CA THR A 69 -7.54 -8.68 -10.74
C THR A 69 -6.04 -8.92 -10.55
N VAL A 70 -5.31 -7.87 -10.20
CA VAL A 70 -3.89 -7.95 -9.87
C VAL A 70 -3.71 -7.65 -8.39
N VAL A 71 -3.10 -8.59 -7.68
CA VAL A 71 -2.79 -8.45 -6.26
C VAL A 71 -1.30 -8.15 -6.14
N THR A 72 -0.96 -7.07 -5.49
CA THR A 72 0.42 -6.61 -5.37
C THR A 72 0.66 -5.90 -4.05
N TYR A 73 1.86 -5.43 -3.85
CA TYR A 73 2.22 -4.65 -2.66
C TYR A 73 3.47 -3.79 -2.91
N GLY A 74 3.67 -2.81 -2.03
CA GLY A 74 4.86 -1.99 -2.02
C GLY A 74 5.05 -1.16 -3.29
N SER A 75 6.30 -1.04 -3.74
CA SER A 75 6.66 -0.23 -4.90
C SER A 75 6.09 -0.76 -6.21
N MET A 76 5.70 -2.03 -6.26
CA MET A 76 5.08 -2.60 -7.45
C MET A 76 3.70 -2.00 -7.72
N CYS A 77 3.02 -1.48 -6.70
CA CYS A 77 1.71 -0.85 -6.87
C CYS A 77 1.74 0.26 -7.92
N ARG A 78 2.76 1.11 -7.89
CA ARG A 78 2.91 2.19 -8.87
C ARG A 78 3.06 1.65 -10.28
N ILE A 79 3.90 0.62 -10.45
CA ILE A 79 4.15 0.00 -11.75
C ILE A 79 2.88 -0.67 -12.29
N VAL A 80 2.16 -1.39 -11.42
CA VAL A 80 0.90 -2.05 -11.79
C VAL A 80 -0.16 -1.02 -12.17
N MET A 81 -0.25 0.09 -11.43
CA MET A 81 -1.21 1.15 -11.74
C MET A 81 -0.92 1.80 -13.11
N GLU A 82 0.34 2.01 -13.44
CA GLU A 82 0.75 2.50 -14.76
C GLU A 82 0.39 1.52 -15.87
N ALA A 83 0.65 0.23 -15.66
CA ALA A 83 0.29 -0.82 -16.59
C ALA A 83 -1.24 -0.93 -16.78
N ALA A 84 -2.00 -0.81 -15.69
CA ALA A 84 -3.45 -0.84 -15.74
C ALA A 84 -4.02 0.31 -16.56
N ALA A 85 -3.44 1.51 -16.44
CA ALA A 85 -3.83 2.66 -17.23
C ALA A 85 -3.58 2.45 -18.73
N GLU A 86 -2.46 1.83 -19.08
CA GLU A 86 -2.15 1.50 -20.48
C GLU A 86 -3.11 0.44 -21.05
N LEU A 87 -3.44 -0.58 -20.27
CA LEU A 87 -4.37 -1.63 -20.70
C LEU A 87 -5.80 -1.11 -20.87
N GLU A 88 -6.19 -0.13 -20.07
CA GLU A 88 -7.50 0.50 -20.23
C GLU A 88 -7.68 1.12 -21.62
N LYS A 89 -6.61 1.65 -22.19
CA LYS A 89 -6.63 2.23 -23.55
C LYS A 89 -6.97 1.22 -24.63
N VAL A 90 -6.72 -0.06 -24.38
CA VAL A 90 -7.06 -1.15 -25.31
C VAL A 90 -8.29 -1.95 -24.85
N GLY A 91 -9.04 -1.42 -23.91
CA GLY A 91 -10.32 -1.99 -23.49
C GLY A 91 -10.23 -3.06 -22.41
N ILE A 92 -9.08 -3.22 -21.73
CA ILE A 92 -8.92 -4.16 -20.64
C ILE A 92 -9.01 -3.43 -19.32
N SER A 93 -9.97 -3.82 -18.47
CA SER A 93 -10.23 -3.21 -17.16
C SER A 93 -9.57 -4.02 -16.06
N ILE A 94 -8.65 -3.38 -15.32
CA ILE A 94 -7.84 -4.04 -14.30
C ILE A 94 -8.26 -3.57 -12.90
N GLU A 95 -8.57 -4.53 -12.03
CA GLU A 95 -8.69 -4.29 -10.59
C GLU A 95 -7.33 -4.48 -9.94
N VAL A 96 -6.92 -3.54 -9.10
CA VAL A 96 -5.64 -3.62 -8.39
C VAL A 96 -5.89 -3.63 -6.89
N ILE A 97 -5.37 -4.64 -6.21
CA ILE A 97 -5.47 -4.81 -4.76
C ILE A 97 -4.07 -4.71 -4.17
N ASP A 98 -3.91 -3.78 -3.23
CA ASP A 98 -2.69 -3.63 -2.44
C ASP A 98 -2.85 -4.41 -1.15
N VAL A 99 -2.08 -5.47 -0.98
CA VAL A 99 -2.12 -6.31 0.22
C VAL A 99 -1.58 -5.58 1.44
N GLN A 100 -0.61 -4.73 1.26
CA GLN A 100 0.05 -3.83 2.22
C GLN A 100 0.43 -4.43 3.58
N SER A 101 -0.33 -5.35 4.11
CA SER A 101 -0.06 -6.05 5.37
C SER A 101 0.13 -7.53 5.05
N LEU A 102 1.37 -8.05 5.15
CA LEU A 102 1.71 -9.40 4.74
C LEU A 102 1.53 -10.44 5.84
N LEU A 103 1.60 -10.01 7.09
CA LEU A 103 1.38 -10.84 8.26
C LEU A 103 0.58 -10.08 9.33
#